data_2e4426653c8871c30e34b9634e413777
#
_entry.id   2e4426653c8871c30e34b9634e413777
#
_cell.length_a   1.000
_cell.length_b   1.000
_cell.length_c   1.000
_cell.angle_alpha   90.00
_cell.angle_beta   90.00
_cell.angle_gamma   90.00
#
_symmetry.space_group_name_H-M   'P 1'
#
loop_
_entity.id
_entity.type
_entity.pdbx_description
1 polymer ?
#
loop_
_entity_poly.entity_id
_entity_poly.type
_entity_poly.pdbx_seq_one_letter_code
_entity_poly.pdbx_strand_id
1 'polypeptide(L)'
;SGILDKMQGDNYSTIESYLKDSYENGYVGTMYDIAKQGIPIITPIDQAAAVRAILVDSKVSGGLYKRLGIEVSTLKKAVTQEISRGIATGLGYGDIARNIANATSAPFSRTKTIARTEGHRIQQTSTADAQRAVKEQGADVVKQWDATLDGKTRESHRRVDGEIRELDEKFSNGLMYPGDPSGGAAEVVNCRCASLTRARWALDEEELEELKQRAEFFGLDKTENFEDFKAKYLQAAENINPDGTNPIDTSPQMAYINNTYGATHATAVKSTLQNADPDVKEVWNKYQGKFKTSDANYTGGQAFYSPSSDNVTLNIAYAASGSSYQAPYQVLFHEYGHMTDYLAARDAGFSAYTAFTEVFDGVDAAGKAVFTTNGAGGLLGRTAKQEVKDAISNIKKAHKVTRKADAAQILIDEIRQGYSLLARSDVSDMLEGAGIGVKYPLGVGHGLGYWKNRDNGKEIFAEILSAEAASPESLACIKKYFPETYKVFRKILEVIK
;
A
#
# COMPACT_ATOMS: atom_id res chain seq x y z
N SER A 1 -37.90 -12.97 19.28
CA SER A 1 -37.36 -12.84 17.94
C SER A 1 -36.08 -12.01 17.96
N GLY A 2 -36.08 -10.75 18.47
CA GLY A 2 -34.90 -9.87 18.44
C GLY A 2 -33.66 -10.28 19.24
N ILE A 3 -33.79 -11.13 20.26
CA ILE A 3 -32.64 -11.65 21.02
C ILE A 3 -31.93 -12.76 20.25
N LEU A 4 -32.68 -13.63 19.57
CA LEU A 4 -32.11 -14.68 18.72
C LEU A 4 -31.43 -14.12 17.47
N ASP A 5 -31.98 -13.05 16.88
CA ASP A 5 -31.36 -12.36 15.71
C ASP A 5 -30.07 -11.63 16.10
N LYS A 6 -30.01 -11.06 17.31
CA LYS A 6 -28.81 -10.43 17.87
C LYS A 6 -27.73 -11.46 18.21
N MET A 7 -28.12 -12.60 18.82
CA MET A 7 -27.20 -13.71 19.08
C MET A 7 -26.69 -14.36 17.79
N GLN A 8 -27.45 -14.36 16.70
CA GLN A 8 -26.99 -14.86 15.41
C GLN A 8 -25.98 -13.88 14.78
N GLY A 9 -26.16 -12.57 14.90
CA GLY A 9 -25.21 -11.55 14.42
C GLY A 9 -23.88 -11.59 15.16
N ASP A 10 -23.90 -11.65 16.50
CA ASP A 10 -22.70 -11.70 17.33
C ASP A 10 -21.93 -13.03 17.18
N ASN A 11 -22.63 -14.13 16.96
CA ASN A 11 -22.01 -15.42 16.66
C ASN A 11 -21.38 -15.46 15.26
N TYR A 12 -21.96 -14.76 14.27
CA TYR A 12 -21.43 -14.74 12.90
C TYR A 12 -20.10 -13.97 12.82
N SER A 13 -20.01 -12.82 13.46
CA SER A 13 -18.75 -12.03 13.52
C SER A 13 -17.66 -12.78 14.31
N THR A 14 -18.03 -13.49 15.36
CA THR A 14 -17.10 -14.31 16.15
C THR A 14 -16.61 -15.53 15.37
N ILE A 15 -17.48 -16.18 14.58
CA ILE A 15 -17.10 -17.30 13.71
C ILE A 15 -16.14 -16.85 12.62
N GLU A 16 -16.44 -15.75 11.95
CA GLU A 16 -15.61 -15.19 10.89
C GLU A 16 -14.20 -14.87 11.40
N SER A 17 -14.08 -14.27 12.57
CA SER A 17 -12.79 -14.02 13.24
C SER A 17 -12.01 -15.30 13.53
N TYR A 18 -12.65 -16.32 14.10
CA TYR A 18 -11.98 -17.58 14.43
C TYR A 18 -11.58 -18.41 13.20
N LEU A 19 -12.37 -18.35 12.13
CA LEU A 19 -12.04 -19.01 10.87
C LEU A 19 -10.79 -18.37 10.24
N LYS A 20 -10.73 -17.06 10.28
CA LYS A 20 -9.58 -16.28 9.82
C LYS A 20 -8.32 -16.69 10.59
N ASP A 21 -8.34 -16.63 11.91
CA ASP A 21 -7.20 -16.95 12.77
C ASP A 21 -6.64 -18.37 12.54
N SER A 22 -7.51 -19.34 12.31
CA SER A 22 -7.12 -20.75 12.11
C SER A 22 -6.38 -20.95 10.77
N TYR A 23 -6.87 -20.31 9.72
CA TYR A 23 -6.23 -20.34 8.42
C TYR A 23 -4.92 -19.57 8.43
N GLU A 24 -4.90 -18.38 9.03
CA GLU A 24 -3.71 -17.56 9.19
C GLU A 24 -2.58 -18.30 9.90
N ASN A 25 -2.87 -19.03 10.97
CA ASN A 25 -1.85 -19.82 11.68
C ASN A 25 -1.19 -20.88 10.80
N GLY A 26 -1.95 -21.59 9.97
CA GLY A 26 -1.38 -22.57 9.02
C GLY A 26 -0.58 -21.90 7.90
N TYR A 27 -1.12 -20.82 7.34
CA TYR A 27 -0.49 -20.09 6.26
C TYR A 27 0.82 -19.41 6.71
N VAL A 28 0.77 -18.63 7.78
CA VAL A 28 1.95 -17.93 8.32
C VAL A 28 2.97 -18.90 8.90
N GLY A 29 2.53 -20.04 9.46
CA GLY A 29 3.43 -21.11 9.90
C GLY A 29 4.30 -21.64 8.76
N THR A 30 3.68 -21.85 7.58
CA THR A 30 4.41 -22.28 6.38
C THR A 30 5.40 -21.20 5.92
N MET A 31 5.00 -19.93 5.93
CA MET A 31 5.88 -18.82 5.57
C MET A 31 7.05 -18.65 6.55
N TYR A 32 6.81 -18.88 7.83
CA TYR A 32 7.86 -18.89 8.85
C TYR A 32 8.90 -20.00 8.60
N ASP A 33 8.43 -21.19 8.27
CA ASP A 33 9.33 -22.33 7.97
C ASP A 33 10.16 -22.07 6.70
N ILE A 34 9.57 -21.43 5.68
CA ILE A 34 10.27 -21.06 4.44
C ILE A 34 11.27 -19.92 4.70
N ALA A 35 10.90 -18.92 5.49
CA ALA A 35 11.78 -17.83 5.88
C ALA A 35 13.00 -18.36 6.63
N LYS A 36 12.83 -19.36 7.52
CA LYS A 36 13.93 -20.03 8.23
C LYS A 36 14.84 -20.86 7.32
N GLN A 37 14.35 -21.24 6.14
CA GLN A 37 15.15 -21.89 5.09
C GLN A 37 15.88 -20.86 4.22
N GLY A 38 15.82 -19.56 4.55
CA GLY A 38 16.55 -18.48 3.88
C GLY A 38 15.77 -17.78 2.76
N ILE A 39 14.48 -18.07 2.58
CA ILE A 39 13.61 -17.48 1.56
C ILE A 39 12.44 -16.76 2.24
N PRO A 40 12.61 -15.51 2.71
CA PRO A 40 11.62 -14.79 3.48
C PRO A 40 10.55 -14.15 2.58
N ILE A 41 9.73 -14.95 1.93
CA ILE A 41 8.63 -14.50 1.07
C ILE A 41 7.48 -13.96 1.93
N ILE A 42 6.89 -12.86 1.47
CA ILE A 42 5.68 -12.28 2.04
C ILE A 42 4.61 -12.24 0.94
N THR A 43 3.49 -12.90 1.16
CA THR A 43 2.34 -12.91 0.24
C THR A 43 1.05 -12.61 1.00
N PRO A 44 0.09 -11.87 0.40
CA PRO A 44 -1.23 -11.68 0.99
C PRO A 44 -1.95 -13.01 1.19
N ILE A 45 -2.76 -13.09 2.25
CA ILE A 45 -3.63 -14.25 2.48
C ILE A 45 -4.89 -14.12 1.64
N ASP A 46 -5.15 -15.07 0.74
CA ASP A 46 -6.43 -15.14 0.01
C ASP A 46 -7.57 -15.51 0.96
N GLN A 47 -8.35 -14.50 1.36
CA GLN A 47 -9.51 -14.69 2.24
C GLN A 47 -10.57 -15.59 1.61
N ALA A 48 -10.71 -15.60 0.29
CA ALA A 48 -11.64 -16.49 -0.39
C ALA A 48 -11.15 -17.94 -0.34
N ALA A 49 -9.84 -18.19 -0.41
CA ALA A 49 -9.26 -19.52 -0.23
C ALA A 49 -9.47 -20.01 1.21
N ALA A 50 -9.30 -19.14 2.21
CA ALA A 50 -9.57 -19.46 3.62
C ALA A 50 -11.03 -19.91 3.82
N VAL A 51 -11.97 -19.14 3.31
CA VAL A 51 -13.41 -19.50 3.36
C VAL A 51 -13.68 -20.82 2.64
N ARG A 52 -13.13 -21.01 1.43
CA ARG A 52 -13.26 -22.27 0.69
C ARG A 52 -12.72 -23.47 1.47
N ALA A 53 -11.53 -23.33 2.08
CA ALA A 53 -10.90 -24.40 2.87
C ALA A 53 -11.80 -24.90 4.04
N ILE A 54 -12.52 -23.97 4.67
CA ILE A 54 -13.39 -24.26 5.80
C ILE A 54 -14.73 -24.85 5.35
N LEU A 55 -15.28 -24.36 4.24
CA LEU A 55 -16.60 -24.75 3.72
C LEU A 55 -16.58 -26.02 2.86
N VAL A 56 -15.40 -26.53 2.47
CA VAL A 56 -15.29 -27.75 1.65
C VAL A 56 -15.90 -28.94 2.37
N ASP A 57 -16.91 -29.54 1.74
CA ASP A 57 -17.45 -30.82 2.16
C ASP A 57 -16.48 -31.96 1.81
N SER A 58 -15.75 -32.47 2.80
CA SER A 58 -15.09 -33.75 2.57
C SER A 58 -16.15 -34.89 2.56
N LYS A 59 -15.98 -35.85 1.65
CA LYS A 59 -16.82 -37.06 1.60
C LYS A 59 -16.83 -37.81 2.96
N VAL A 60 -15.76 -37.66 3.71
CA VAL A 60 -15.56 -38.25 5.02
C VAL A 60 -16.37 -37.53 6.10
N SER A 61 -16.35 -36.19 6.10
CA SER A 61 -17.12 -35.37 7.03
C SER A 61 -18.62 -35.63 6.91
N GLY A 62 -19.15 -35.65 5.69
CA GLY A 62 -20.57 -35.98 5.45
C GLY A 62 -20.98 -37.35 5.97
N GLY A 63 -20.09 -38.35 5.86
CA GLY A 63 -20.31 -39.69 6.39
C GLY A 63 -20.22 -39.77 7.93
N LEU A 64 -19.35 -39.00 8.54
CA LEU A 64 -19.22 -38.86 9.99
C LEU A 64 -20.45 -38.18 10.61
N TYR A 65 -20.94 -37.11 10.00
CA TYR A 65 -22.11 -36.34 10.46
C TYR A 65 -23.41 -37.18 10.41
N LYS A 66 -23.65 -37.93 9.32
CA LYS A 66 -24.81 -38.82 9.19
C LYS A 66 -24.89 -39.88 10.30
N ARG A 67 -23.73 -40.41 10.73
CA ARG A 67 -23.69 -41.44 11.83
C ARG A 67 -23.98 -40.87 13.21
N LEU A 68 -24.01 -39.55 13.38
CA LEU A 68 -24.33 -38.90 14.65
C LEU A 68 -25.85 -38.68 14.84
N GLY A 69 -26.67 -38.92 13.81
CA GLY A 69 -28.15 -38.86 13.90
C GLY A 69 -28.67 -37.40 14.09
N ILE A 70 -27.87 -36.41 13.85
CA ILE A 70 -28.23 -34.99 14.00
C ILE A 70 -28.41 -34.42 12.58
N GLU A 71 -29.25 -33.40 12.46
CA GLU A 71 -29.36 -32.67 11.18
C GLU A 71 -27.98 -32.17 10.74
N VAL A 72 -27.54 -32.62 9.56
CA VAL A 72 -26.16 -32.44 9.07
C VAL A 72 -25.74 -30.95 9.01
N SER A 73 -26.66 -30.06 8.69
CA SER A 73 -26.44 -28.63 8.63
C SER A 73 -26.09 -28.02 10.00
N THR A 74 -26.86 -28.36 11.03
CA THR A 74 -26.65 -27.87 12.40
C THR A 74 -25.37 -28.41 13.02
N LEU A 75 -25.10 -29.71 12.82
CA LEU A 75 -23.86 -30.31 13.31
C LEU A 75 -22.63 -29.75 12.60
N LYS A 76 -22.71 -29.59 11.29
CA LYS A 76 -21.61 -29.02 10.50
C LYS A 76 -21.27 -27.60 10.98
N LYS A 77 -22.27 -26.77 11.23
CA LYS A 77 -22.09 -25.41 11.75
C LYS A 77 -21.41 -25.45 13.13
N ALA A 78 -21.88 -26.23 14.06
CA ALA A 78 -21.32 -26.38 15.41
C ALA A 78 -19.86 -26.91 15.36
N VAL A 79 -19.60 -27.93 14.54
CA VAL A 79 -18.26 -28.52 14.39
C VAL A 79 -17.29 -27.51 13.80
N THR A 80 -17.66 -26.80 12.73
CA THR A 80 -16.83 -25.79 12.13
C THR A 80 -16.50 -24.67 13.11
N GLN A 81 -17.50 -24.21 13.88
CA GLN A 81 -17.32 -23.18 14.91
C GLN A 81 -16.32 -23.60 15.99
N GLU A 82 -16.52 -24.77 16.58
CA GLU A 82 -15.71 -25.22 17.73
C GLU A 82 -14.29 -25.63 17.30
N ILE A 83 -14.11 -26.16 16.09
CA ILE A 83 -12.78 -26.45 15.55
C ILE A 83 -12.01 -25.15 15.31
N SER A 84 -12.62 -24.20 14.61
CA SER A 84 -11.98 -22.92 14.31
C SER A 84 -11.61 -22.16 15.58
N ARG A 85 -12.54 -22.09 16.53
CA ARG A 85 -12.30 -21.52 17.85
C ARG A 85 -11.14 -22.20 18.57
N GLY A 86 -11.16 -23.54 18.60
CA GLY A 86 -10.14 -24.30 19.30
C GLY A 86 -8.73 -24.11 18.72
N ILE A 87 -8.63 -24.08 17.39
CA ILE A 87 -7.34 -23.82 16.70
C ILE A 87 -6.86 -22.40 17.01
N ALA A 88 -7.72 -21.39 16.86
CA ALA A 88 -7.37 -19.99 17.12
C ALA A 88 -6.95 -19.71 18.57
N THR A 89 -7.52 -20.42 19.53
CA THR A 89 -7.21 -20.26 20.96
C THR A 89 -6.19 -21.28 21.49
N GLY A 90 -5.60 -22.10 20.63
CA GLY A 90 -4.61 -23.11 21.02
C GLY A 90 -5.19 -24.28 21.84
N LEU A 91 -6.50 -24.52 21.78
CA LEU A 91 -7.13 -25.63 22.50
C LEU A 91 -6.73 -27.00 21.92
N GLY A 92 -6.47 -27.96 22.79
CA GLY A 92 -6.24 -29.31 22.35
C GLY A 92 -7.52 -29.96 21.76
N TYR A 93 -7.35 -30.95 20.88
CA TYR A 93 -8.47 -31.67 20.25
C TYR A 93 -9.48 -32.29 21.25
N GLY A 94 -9.03 -32.57 22.49
CA GLY A 94 -9.89 -33.02 23.55
C GLY A 94 -10.91 -31.99 24.03
N ASP A 95 -10.47 -30.75 24.17
CA ASP A 95 -11.29 -29.62 24.59
C ASP A 95 -12.23 -29.18 23.47
N ILE A 96 -11.73 -29.11 22.22
CA ILE A 96 -12.58 -28.89 21.04
C ILE A 96 -13.68 -29.93 20.94
N ALA A 97 -13.35 -31.22 21.13
CA ALA A 97 -14.33 -32.31 21.10
C ALA A 97 -15.37 -32.21 22.23
N ARG A 98 -14.98 -31.77 23.42
CA ARG A 98 -15.90 -31.54 24.54
C ARG A 98 -16.88 -30.42 24.21
N ASN A 99 -16.40 -29.33 23.64
CA ASN A 99 -17.24 -28.21 23.23
C ASN A 99 -18.25 -28.61 22.15
N ILE A 100 -17.81 -29.36 21.13
CA ILE A 100 -18.70 -29.90 20.10
C ILE A 100 -19.73 -30.85 20.71
N ALA A 101 -19.34 -31.74 21.63
CA ALA A 101 -20.24 -32.65 22.30
C ALA A 101 -21.32 -31.91 23.12
N ASN A 102 -20.92 -30.85 23.84
CA ASN A 102 -21.83 -30.00 24.60
C ASN A 102 -22.81 -29.24 23.70
N ALA A 103 -22.32 -28.70 22.57
CA ALA A 103 -23.14 -27.93 21.64
C ALA A 103 -24.11 -28.79 20.81
N THR A 104 -23.83 -30.07 20.64
CA THR A 104 -24.56 -30.94 19.73
C THR A 104 -25.21 -32.16 20.39
N SER A 105 -25.02 -32.37 21.69
CA SER A 105 -25.43 -33.58 22.43
C SER A 105 -24.89 -34.89 21.84
N ALA A 106 -23.79 -34.81 21.08
CA ALA A 106 -23.16 -35.95 20.43
C ALA A 106 -22.22 -36.70 21.39
N PRO A 107 -22.02 -38.03 21.21
CA PRO A 107 -21.05 -38.78 22.01
C PRO A 107 -19.66 -38.22 21.90
N PHE A 108 -18.97 -37.91 23.00
CA PHE A 108 -17.66 -37.30 23.07
C PHE A 108 -16.60 -38.01 22.22
N SER A 109 -16.59 -39.33 22.20
CA SER A 109 -15.62 -40.10 21.38
C SER A 109 -15.75 -39.83 19.90
N ARG A 110 -16.96 -39.60 19.39
CA ARG A 110 -17.21 -39.24 17.98
C ARG A 110 -16.88 -37.83 17.68
N THR A 111 -17.23 -36.89 18.55
CA THR A 111 -16.87 -35.48 18.39
C THR A 111 -15.35 -35.25 18.42
N LYS A 112 -14.62 -36.03 19.23
CA LYS A 112 -13.16 -36.05 19.25
C LYS A 112 -12.55 -36.48 17.90
N THR A 113 -13.14 -37.50 17.27
CA THR A 113 -12.70 -37.93 15.92
C THR A 113 -12.96 -36.87 14.87
N ILE A 114 -14.12 -36.23 14.91
CA ILE A 114 -14.47 -35.14 13.99
C ILE A 114 -13.52 -33.95 14.19
N ALA A 115 -13.37 -33.47 15.42
CA ALA A 115 -12.50 -32.36 15.75
C ALA A 115 -11.07 -32.55 15.24
N ARG A 116 -10.51 -33.75 15.50
CA ARG A 116 -9.15 -34.08 15.03
C ARG A 116 -9.03 -34.15 13.51
N THR A 117 -10.02 -34.77 12.85
CA THR A 117 -10.00 -34.98 11.42
C THR A 117 -10.17 -33.64 10.65
N GLU A 118 -11.17 -32.85 11.06
CA GLU A 118 -11.47 -31.58 10.36
C GLU A 118 -10.47 -30.47 10.69
N GLY A 119 -10.03 -30.36 11.94
CA GLY A 119 -9.00 -29.41 12.33
C GLY A 119 -7.69 -29.67 11.59
N HIS A 120 -7.28 -30.93 11.52
CA HIS A 120 -6.11 -31.34 10.76
C HIS A 120 -6.26 -31.04 9.25
N ARG A 121 -7.43 -31.34 8.67
CA ARG A 121 -7.73 -31.03 7.27
C ARG A 121 -7.57 -29.55 6.94
N ILE A 122 -8.13 -28.66 7.78
CA ILE A 122 -8.05 -27.20 7.61
C ILE A 122 -6.59 -26.74 7.63
N GLN A 123 -5.81 -27.19 8.60
CA GLN A 123 -4.39 -26.85 8.71
C GLN A 123 -3.60 -27.29 7.48
N GLN A 124 -3.78 -28.54 7.02
CA GLN A 124 -3.04 -29.05 5.86
C GLN A 124 -3.48 -28.42 4.54
N THR A 125 -4.75 -28.04 4.40
CA THR A 125 -5.23 -27.28 3.26
C THR A 125 -4.58 -25.88 3.24
N SER A 126 -4.52 -25.22 4.38
CA SER A 126 -3.86 -23.92 4.54
C SER A 126 -2.36 -23.97 4.20
N THR A 127 -1.67 -25.03 4.67
CA THR A 127 -0.27 -25.29 4.28
C THR A 127 -0.11 -25.44 2.76
N ALA A 128 -1.00 -26.21 2.11
CA ALA A 128 -0.95 -26.39 0.66
C ALA A 128 -1.25 -25.11 -0.12
N ASP A 129 -2.13 -24.23 0.39
CA ASP A 129 -2.40 -22.91 -0.20
C ASP A 129 -1.19 -21.99 -0.05
N ALA A 130 -0.54 -21.98 1.11
CA ALA A 130 0.69 -21.23 1.35
C ALA A 130 1.84 -21.70 0.42
N GLN A 131 2.02 -23.02 0.28
CA GLN A 131 3.02 -23.58 -0.64
C GLN A 131 2.79 -23.12 -2.09
N ARG A 132 1.53 -23.11 -2.56
CA ARG A 132 1.20 -22.61 -3.90
C ARG A 132 1.49 -21.12 -4.05
N ALA A 133 1.10 -20.31 -3.08
CA ALA A 133 1.35 -18.87 -3.09
C ALA A 133 2.85 -18.55 -3.16
N VAL A 134 3.69 -19.30 -2.43
CA VAL A 134 5.15 -19.15 -2.47
C VAL A 134 5.71 -19.52 -3.85
N LYS A 135 5.21 -20.61 -4.45
CA LYS A 135 5.64 -21.03 -5.80
C LYS A 135 5.25 -20.02 -6.87
N GLU A 136 4.06 -19.40 -6.74
CA GLU A 136 3.59 -18.33 -7.64
C GLU A 136 4.47 -17.06 -7.54
N GLN A 137 5.17 -16.87 -6.43
CA GLN A 137 6.16 -15.80 -6.24
C GLN A 137 7.58 -16.17 -6.74
N GLY A 138 7.73 -17.25 -7.48
CA GLY A 138 8.99 -17.65 -8.10
C GLY A 138 9.87 -18.56 -7.24
N ALA A 139 9.53 -18.83 -5.98
CA ALA A 139 10.32 -19.75 -5.18
C ALA A 139 10.16 -21.20 -5.63
N ASP A 140 11.25 -21.90 -5.82
CA ASP A 140 11.25 -23.33 -6.11
C ASP A 140 11.07 -24.14 -4.83
N VAL A 141 9.82 -24.50 -4.55
CA VAL A 141 9.44 -25.27 -3.38
C VAL A 141 8.76 -26.59 -3.76
N VAL A 142 9.05 -27.62 -2.99
CA VAL A 142 8.42 -28.93 -3.06
C VAL A 142 7.80 -29.28 -1.72
N LYS A 143 6.86 -30.22 -1.73
CA LYS A 143 6.26 -30.76 -0.52
C LYS A 143 6.90 -32.10 -0.14
N GLN A 144 7.02 -32.33 1.18
CA GLN A 144 7.49 -33.58 1.74
C GLN A 144 6.47 -34.13 2.72
N TRP A 145 6.17 -35.43 2.62
CA TRP A 145 5.36 -36.12 3.62
C TRP A 145 6.15 -36.35 4.89
N ASP A 146 5.60 -35.97 6.04
CA ASP A 146 6.15 -36.22 7.36
C ASP A 146 5.15 -37.06 8.18
N ALA A 147 5.44 -38.32 8.37
CA ALA A 147 4.57 -39.22 9.10
C ALA A 147 4.88 -39.23 10.59
N THR A 148 3.84 -39.17 11.43
CA THR A 148 3.99 -39.46 12.85
C THR A 148 4.31 -40.94 13.04
N LEU A 149 5.56 -41.30 13.17
CA LEU A 149 6.05 -42.68 13.22
C LEU A 149 5.76 -43.38 14.58
N ASP A 150 4.48 -43.53 14.91
CA ASP A 150 4.06 -44.30 16.09
C ASP A 150 3.25 -45.58 15.70
N GLY A 151 2.90 -46.39 16.70
CA GLY A 151 2.17 -47.65 16.49
C GLY A 151 0.77 -47.48 15.91
N LYS A 152 0.25 -46.24 15.77
CA LYS A 152 -1.07 -45.95 15.21
C LYS A 152 -1.03 -45.40 13.81
N THR A 153 0.16 -45.14 13.27
CA THR A 153 0.34 -44.64 11.90
C THR A 153 0.08 -45.77 10.90
N ARG A 154 -0.72 -45.50 9.90
CA ARG A 154 -1.10 -46.44 8.81
C ARG A 154 0.13 -46.85 8.02
N GLU A 155 0.10 -48.09 7.53
CA GLU A 155 1.18 -48.58 6.68
C GLU A 155 1.33 -47.76 5.38
N SER A 156 0.23 -47.31 4.77
CA SER A 156 0.20 -46.43 3.60
C SER A 156 0.88 -45.09 3.86
N HIS A 157 0.77 -44.57 5.10
CA HIS A 157 1.41 -43.31 5.50
C HIS A 157 2.90 -43.49 5.88
N ARG A 158 3.25 -44.62 6.46
CA ARG A 158 4.66 -44.93 6.75
C ARG A 158 5.49 -45.11 5.48
N ARG A 159 4.89 -45.72 4.45
CA ARG A 159 5.60 -45.94 3.17
C ARG A 159 5.94 -44.66 2.43
N VAL A 160 5.15 -43.62 2.62
CA VAL A 160 5.37 -42.31 1.98
C VAL A 160 6.09 -41.32 2.90
N ASP A 161 6.54 -41.74 4.08
CA ASP A 161 7.31 -40.92 4.98
C ASP A 161 8.60 -40.47 4.29
N GLY A 162 8.88 -39.17 4.34
CA GLY A 162 10.03 -38.57 3.66
C GLY A 162 9.88 -38.42 2.14
N GLU A 163 8.79 -38.92 1.52
CA GLU A 163 8.56 -38.80 0.09
C GLU A 163 8.41 -37.32 -0.31
N ILE A 164 9.16 -36.88 -1.33
CA ILE A 164 9.15 -35.53 -1.87
C ILE A 164 8.41 -35.54 -3.20
N ARG A 165 7.51 -34.55 -3.41
CA ARG A 165 6.73 -34.35 -4.62
C ARG A 165 6.65 -32.87 -5.01
N GLU A 166 6.44 -32.63 -6.30
CA GLU A 166 5.99 -31.30 -6.75
C GLU A 166 4.63 -30.96 -6.13
N LEU A 167 4.31 -29.67 -6.01
CA LEU A 167 3.09 -29.24 -5.32
C LEU A 167 1.81 -29.75 -5.97
N ASP A 168 1.81 -29.96 -7.27
CA ASP A 168 0.68 -30.43 -8.07
C ASP A 168 0.63 -31.97 -8.24
N GLU A 169 1.65 -32.69 -7.76
CA GLU A 169 1.69 -34.16 -7.80
C GLU A 169 1.10 -34.79 -6.55
N LYS A 170 0.54 -35.98 -6.70
CA LYS A 170 0.11 -36.82 -5.58
C LYS A 170 1.25 -37.63 -5.01
N PHE A 171 1.25 -37.83 -3.72
CA PHE A 171 2.10 -38.83 -3.07
C PHE A 171 1.70 -40.25 -3.51
N SER A 172 2.58 -41.23 -3.33
CA SER A 172 2.35 -42.61 -3.74
C SER A 172 1.14 -43.29 -3.08
N ASN A 173 0.62 -42.72 -1.98
CA ASN A 173 -0.64 -43.15 -1.36
C ASN A 173 -1.89 -42.51 -2.00
N GLY A 174 -1.74 -41.75 -3.08
CA GLY A 174 -2.84 -41.15 -3.84
C GLY A 174 -3.40 -39.85 -3.29
N LEU A 175 -2.83 -39.30 -2.22
CA LEU A 175 -3.25 -38.03 -1.61
C LEU A 175 -2.39 -36.86 -2.07
N MET A 176 -2.98 -35.67 -2.15
CA MET A 176 -2.24 -34.44 -2.44
C MET A 176 -1.44 -33.97 -1.21
N TYR A 177 -1.96 -34.18 -0.01
CA TYR A 177 -1.34 -33.85 1.27
C TYR A 177 -2.02 -34.65 2.39
N PRO A 178 -1.44 -34.73 3.60
CA PRO A 178 -2.08 -35.36 4.73
C PRO A 178 -3.45 -34.74 5.04
N GLY A 179 -4.50 -35.57 5.13
CA GLY A 179 -5.84 -35.06 5.36
C GLY A 179 -6.56 -34.51 4.12
N ASP A 180 -6.05 -34.75 2.92
CA ASP A 180 -6.68 -34.38 1.65
C ASP A 180 -8.18 -34.76 1.63
N PRO A 181 -9.09 -33.77 1.39
CA PRO A 181 -10.53 -34.01 1.39
C PRO A 181 -11.01 -34.97 0.27
N SER A 182 -10.20 -35.19 -0.78
CA SER A 182 -10.48 -36.17 -1.82
C SER A 182 -10.20 -37.62 -1.40
N GLY A 183 -9.47 -37.80 -0.29
CA GLY A 183 -9.11 -39.12 0.22
C GLY A 183 -10.27 -39.87 0.89
N GLY A 184 -10.17 -41.20 0.91
CA GLY A 184 -11.13 -42.07 1.61
C GLY A 184 -10.98 -42.01 3.12
N ALA A 185 -12.02 -42.43 3.86
CA ALA A 185 -12.01 -42.45 5.34
C ALA A 185 -10.83 -43.25 5.92
N ALA A 186 -10.43 -44.32 5.24
CA ALA A 186 -9.29 -45.14 5.64
C ALA A 186 -7.97 -44.36 5.69
N GLU A 187 -7.81 -43.33 4.87
CA GLU A 187 -6.58 -42.53 4.79
C GLU A 187 -6.63 -41.23 5.60
N VAL A 188 -7.78 -40.58 5.71
CA VAL A 188 -7.85 -39.22 6.28
C VAL A 188 -8.34 -39.14 7.73
N VAL A 189 -9.19 -40.08 8.20
CA VAL A 189 -9.73 -40.02 9.57
C VAL A 189 -8.63 -40.19 10.61
N ASN A 190 -8.55 -39.25 11.58
CA ASN A 190 -7.50 -39.21 12.61
C ASN A 190 -6.04 -39.18 12.03
N CYS A 191 -5.83 -38.72 10.83
CA CYS A 191 -4.49 -38.52 10.33
C CYS A 191 -3.75 -37.50 11.23
N ARG A 192 -2.42 -37.66 11.36
CA ARG A 192 -1.53 -36.82 12.18
C ARG A 192 -0.24 -36.48 11.46
N CYS A 193 -0.12 -36.93 10.19
CA CYS A 193 1.02 -36.62 9.35
C CYS A 193 1.00 -35.14 8.96
N ALA A 194 2.14 -34.57 8.61
CA ALA A 194 2.25 -33.20 8.14
C ALA A 194 2.76 -33.14 6.70
N SER A 195 2.46 -32.07 5.99
CA SER A 195 3.15 -31.69 4.76
C SER A 195 4.20 -30.64 5.13
N LEU A 196 5.47 -30.96 4.93
CA LEU A 196 6.57 -30.03 5.10
C LEU A 196 6.83 -29.33 3.77
N THR A 197 7.30 -28.10 3.83
CA THR A 197 7.76 -27.33 2.67
C THR A 197 9.29 -27.41 2.62
N ARG A 198 9.81 -27.79 1.44
CA ARG A 198 11.25 -27.82 1.20
C ARG A 198 11.59 -26.86 0.08
N ALA A 199 12.46 -25.90 0.35
CA ALA A 199 13.02 -25.03 -0.65
C ALA A 199 14.09 -25.76 -1.47
N ARG A 200 13.95 -25.74 -2.79
CA ARG A 200 15.03 -26.04 -3.72
C ARG A 200 15.52 -24.69 -4.24
N TRP A 201 16.76 -24.40 -4.07
CA TRP A 201 17.36 -23.12 -4.43
C TRP A 201 17.18 -22.82 -5.93
N ALA A 202 16.31 -21.90 -6.27
CA ALA A 202 16.02 -21.46 -7.63
C ALA A 202 15.86 -19.95 -7.77
N LEU A 203 15.95 -19.19 -6.67
CA LEU A 203 16.03 -17.74 -6.76
C LEU A 203 17.46 -17.35 -7.07
N ASP A 204 17.67 -16.42 -7.99
CA ASP A 204 18.98 -15.83 -8.19
C ASP A 204 19.37 -14.93 -6.99
N GLU A 205 20.64 -14.51 -6.94
CA GLU A 205 21.15 -13.73 -5.80
C GLU A 205 20.45 -12.36 -5.67
N GLU A 206 20.01 -11.77 -6.80
CA GLU A 206 19.34 -10.47 -6.82
C GLU A 206 17.90 -10.59 -6.29
N GLU A 207 17.15 -11.60 -6.74
CA GLU A 207 15.80 -11.90 -6.24
C GLU A 207 15.80 -12.22 -4.74
N LEU A 208 16.78 -13.02 -4.29
CA LEU A 208 16.93 -13.37 -2.88
C LEU A 208 17.28 -12.16 -2.01
N GLU A 209 18.12 -11.26 -2.51
CA GLU A 209 18.49 -10.03 -1.80
C GLU A 209 17.29 -9.09 -1.66
N GLU A 210 16.45 -8.96 -2.71
CA GLU A 210 15.21 -8.19 -2.62
C GLU A 210 14.24 -8.74 -1.56
N LEU A 211 14.09 -10.07 -1.48
CA LEU A 211 13.26 -10.70 -0.46
C LEU A 211 13.80 -10.47 0.95
N LYS A 212 15.12 -10.52 1.15
CA LYS A 212 15.77 -10.25 2.44
C LYS A 212 15.58 -8.79 2.87
N GLN A 213 15.83 -7.83 1.97
CA GLN A 213 15.62 -6.41 2.25
C GLN A 213 14.17 -6.13 2.62
N ARG A 214 13.22 -6.79 1.97
CA ARG A 214 11.80 -6.71 2.29
C ARG A 214 11.50 -7.26 3.69
N ALA A 215 12.05 -8.42 4.02
CA ALA A 215 11.89 -9.01 5.35
C ALA A 215 12.51 -8.15 6.46
N GLU A 216 13.68 -7.56 6.21
CA GLU A 216 14.34 -6.61 7.12
C GLU A 216 13.48 -5.35 7.32
N PHE A 217 12.90 -4.81 6.25
CA PHE A 217 12.03 -3.64 6.34
C PHE A 217 10.84 -3.87 7.27
N PHE A 218 10.23 -5.05 7.21
CA PHE A 218 9.13 -5.43 8.13
C PHE A 218 9.61 -5.97 9.48
N GLY A 219 10.92 -6.06 9.69
CA GLY A 219 11.52 -6.61 10.91
C GLY A 219 11.28 -8.11 11.10
N LEU A 220 11.04 -8.85 10.00
CA LEU A 220 10.84 -10.30 10.02
C LEU A 220 12.15 -11.07 10.28
N ASP A 221 13.29 -10.48 9.94
CA ASP A 221 14.63 -10.98 10.20
C ASP A 221 14.99 -10.97 11.70
N LYS A 222 14.35 -10.11 12.49
CA LYS A 222 14.60 -9.89 13.92
C LYS A 222 13.48 -10.39 14.82
N THR A 223 12.80 -11.47 14.41
CA THR A 223 11.72 -12.05 15.20
C THR A 223 12.25 -13.06 16.21
N GLU A 224 11.78 -12.96 17.47
CA GLU A 224 12.21 -13.83 18.56
C GLU A 224 11.52 -15.21 18.53
N ASN A 225 10.26 -15.26 18.09
CA ASN A 225 9.44 -16.45 18.08
C ASN A 225 8.36 -16.38 17.00
N PHE A 226 7.58 -17.44 16.86
CA PHE A 226 6.51 -17.52 15.85
C PHE A 226 5.41 -16.48 16.05
N GLU A 227 5.02 -16.13 17.26
CA GLU A 227 3.96 -15.15 17.51
C GLU A 227 4.41 -13.73 17.09
N ASP A 228 5.66 -13.37 17.38
CA ASP A 228 6.25 -12.11 16.92
C ASP A 228 6.37 -12.08 15.40
N PHE A 229 6.82 -13.18 14.78
CA PHE A 229 6.86 -13.32 13.33
C PHE A 229 5.45 -13.18 12.74
N LYS A 230 4.46 -13.88 13.29
CA LYS A 230 3.09 -13.85 12.81
C LYS A 230 2.52 -12.43 12.83
N ALA A 231 2.68 -11.71 13.94
CA ALA A 231 2.18 -10.34 14.06
C ALA A 231 2.78 -9.42 12.99
N LYS A 232 4.08 -9.45 12.82
CA LYS A 232 4.80 -8.66 11.80
C LYS A 232 4.47 -9.12 10.37
N TYR A 233 4.36 -10.43 10.15
CA TYR A 233 4.00 -10.98 8.84
C TYR A 233 2.60 -10.57 8.39
N LEU A 234 1.60 -10.65 9.26
CA LEU A 234 0.23 -10.24 8.93
C LEU A 234 0.16 -8.75 8.60
N GLN A 235 0.86 -7.92 9.37
CA GLN A 235 0.99 -6.49 9.07
C GLN A 235 1.68 -6.26 7.72
N ALA A 236 2.73 -7.02 7.42
CA ALA A 236 3.43 -6.95 6.14
C ALA A 236 2.52 -7.41 4.98
N ALA A 237 1.82 -8.53 5.14
CA ALA A 237 0.95 -9.11 4.12
C ALA A 237 -0.26 -8.24 3.77
N GLU A 238 -0.80 -7.47 4.72
CA GLU A 238 -1.83 -6.46 4.45
C GLU A 238 -1.32 -5.31 3.55
N ASN A 239 -0.03 -5.17 3.50
CA ASN A 239 0.67 -4.12 2.79
C ASN A 239 1.34 -4.59 1.48
N ILE A 240 1.07 -5.76 0.97
CA ILE A 240 1.61 -6.33 -0.28
C ILE A 240 0.48 -6.52 -1.31
N ASN A 241 0.78 -6.33 -2.61
CA ASN A 241 -0.18 -6.58 -3.69
C ASN A 241 -0.60 -8.05 -3.77
N PRO A 242 -1.83 -8.36 -4.25
CA PRO A 242 -2.29 -9.74 -4.43
C PRO A 242 -1.43 -10.61 -5.36
N ASP A 243 -0.69 -10.01 -6.28
CA ASP A 243 0.26 -10.69 -7.19
C ASP A 243 1.66 -10.88 -6.57
N GLY A 244 1.83 -10.50 -5.28
CA GLY A 244 3.08 -10.56 -4.55
C GLY A 244 4.14 -9.58 -5.05
N THR A 245 3.82 -8.77 -6.06
CA THR A 245 4.69 -7.66 -6.42
C THR A 245 4.65 -6.63 -5.30
N ASN A 246 5.80 -6.06 -5.04
CA ASN A 246 5.98 -5.14 -3.94
C ASN A 246 5.23 -3.83 -4.20
N PRO A 247 4.07 -3.55 -3.60
CA PRO A 247 3.51 -2.22 -3.64
C PRO A 247 4.22 -1.32 -2.66
N ILE A 248 4.92 -1.93 -1.69
CA ILE A 248 5.75 -1.20 -0.79
C ILE A 248 7.07 -1.04 -1.50
N ASP A 249 7.23 0.11 -2.08
CA ASP A 249 8.55 0.57 -2.39
C ASP A 249 9.28 0.74 -1.05
N THR A 250 9.99 -0.32 -0.65
CA THR A 250 10.97 -0.27 0.44
C THR A 250 12.20 0.51 -0.02
N SER A 251 12.20 0.99 -1.26
CA SER A 251 13.25 1.87 -1.72
C SER A 251 13.34 3.08 -0.78
N PRO A 252 14.54 3.56 -0.51
CA PRO A 252 14.73 4.78 0.28
C PRO A 252 13.87 5.95 -0.20
N GLN A 253 13.44 5.93 -1.49
CA GLN A 253 12.64 6.96 -2.13
C GLN A 253 11.21 7.08 -1.58
N MET A 254 10.62 6.00 -1.04
CA MET A 254 9.25 6.01 -0.49
C MET A 254 9.21 5.80 1.02
N ALA A 255 10.36 5.64 1.67
CA ALA A 255 10.43 5.31 3.09
C ALA A 255 9.65 6.30 3.99
N TYR A 256 9.73 7.59 3.69
CA TYR A 256 9.01 8.60 4.47
C TYR A 256 7.48 8.44 4.34
N ILE A 257 6.96 8.34 3.12
CA ILE A 257 5.51 8.21 2.88
C ILE A 257 5.00 6.90 3.49
N ASN A 258 5.73 5.81 3.30
CA ASN A 258 5.37 4.51 3.87
C ASN A 258 5.32 4.55 5.41
N ASN A 259 6.33 5.10 6.06
CA ASN A 259 6.39 5.19 7.52
C ASN A 259 5.35 6.17 8.10
N THR A 260 4.96 7.18 7.34
CA THR A 260 4.08 8.26 7.81
C THR A 260 2.61 7.94 7.54
N TYR A 261 2.27 7.48 6.35
CA TYR A 261 0.90 7.34 5.86
C TYR A 261 0.52 5.90 5.48
N GLY A 262 1.48 4.97 5.54
CA GLY A 262 1.27 3.57 5.23
C GLY A 262 1.50 3.21 3.75
N ALA A 263 1.63 1.92 3.52
CA ALA A 263 2.07 1.34 2.26
C ALA A 263 1.13 1.62 1.07
N THR A 264 -0.16 1.62 1.30
CA THR A 264 -1.16 1.94 0.26
C THR A 264 -0.90 3.32 -0.34
N HIS A 265 -0.63 4.32 0.53
CA HIS A 265 -0.32 5.67 0.06
C HIS A 265 1.07 5.75 -0.57
N ALA A 266 2.07 5.03 -0.03
CA ALA A 266 3.41 4.97 -0.61
C ALA A 266 3.39 4.43 -2.04
N THR A 267 2.65 3.34 -2.28
CA THR A 267 2.46 2.75 -3.61
C THR A 267 1.79 3.71 -4.58
N ALA A 268 0.71 4.36 -4.16
CA ALA A 268 0.00 5.30 -5.00
C ALA A 268 0.86 6.53 -5.34
N VAL A 269 1.61 7.07 -4.37
CA VAL A 269 2.57 8.17 -4.58
C VAL A 269 3.69 7.75 -5.53
N LYS A 270 4.24 6.54 -5.39
CA LYS A 270 5.22 5.99 -6.35
C LYS A 270 4.66 5.91 -7.75
N SER A 271 3.48 5.33 -7.91
CA SER A 271 2.80 5.22 -9.21
C SER A 271 2.58 6.60 -9.83
N THR A 272 2.19 7.58 -9.03
CA THR A 272 2.04 8.98 -9.47
C THR A 272 3.36 9.55 -9.97
N LEU A 273 4.47 9.31 -9.26
CA LEU A 273 5.81 9.76 -9.65
C LEU A 273 6.40 9.03 -10.86
N GLN A 274 5.90 7.84 -11.24
CA GLN A 274 6.48 7.05 -12.34
C GLN A 274 6.61 7.84 -13.64
N ASN A 275 5.64 8.68 -13.95
CA ASN A 275 5.58 9.49 -15.16
C ASN A 275 6.16 10.90 -14.99
N ALA A 276 6.60 11.27 -13.79
CA ALA A 276 7.25 12.56 -13.54
C ALA A 276 8.62 12.65 -14.24
N ASP A 277 9.06 13.87 -14.47
CA ASP A 277 10.41 14.12 -14.99
C ASP A 277 11.49 13.51 -14.09
N PRO A 278 12.60 12.97 -14.64
CA PRO A 278 13.70 12.40 -13.87
C PRO A 278 14.24 13.33 -12.77
N ASP A 279 14.39 14.62 -13.05
CA ASP A 279 14.92 15.58 -12.06
C ASP A 279 13.92 15.78 -10.89
N VAL A 280 12.62 15.73 -11.15
CA VAL A 280 11.60 15.76 -10.07
C VAL A 280 11.72 14.53 -9.18
N LYS A 281 11.97 13.36 -9.76
CA LYS A 281 12.22 12.13 -9.00
C LYS A 281 13.49 12.21 -8.16
N GLU A 282 14.58 12.75 -8.72
CA GLU A 282 15.83 12.93 -7.97
C GLU A 282 15.65 13.90 -6.80
N VAL A 283 14.97 15.03 -7.01
CA VAL A 283 14.66 16.00 -5.96
C VAL A 283 13.78 15.38 -4.87
N TRP A 284 12.74 14.62 -5.25
CA TRP A 284 11.93 13.88 -4.29
C TRP A 284 12.79 12.91 -3.47
N ASN A 285 13.61 12.10 -4.12
CA ASN A 285 14.48 11.12 -3.47
C ASN A 285 15.44 11.76 -2.47
N LYS A 286 15.99 12.91 -2.82
CA LYS A 286 16.91 13.66 -1.96
C LYS A 286 16.25 14.17 -0.68
N TYR A 287 15.03 14.69 -0.79
CA TYR A 287 14.38 15.41 0.31
C TYR A 287 13.36 14.60 1.10
N GLN A 288 12.79 13.52 0.55
CA GLN A 288 11.72 12.76 1.22
C GLN A 288 12.10 12.26 2.62
N GLY A 289 13.35 11.90 2.85
CA GLY A 289 13.85 11.48 4.18
C GLY A 289 13.98 12.62 5.20
N LYS A 290 13.89 13.88 4.76
CA LYS A 290 13.90 15.09 5.60
C LYS A 290 12.49 15.63 5.83
N PHE A 291 11.48 15.11 5.14
CA PHE A 291 10.10 15.58 5.27
C PHE A 291 9.57 15.32 6.69
N LYS A 292 8.63 16.17 7.10
CA LYS A 292 7.99 16.10 8.42
C LYS A 292 6.49 16.34 8.28
N THR A 293 5.71 15.70 9.13
CA THR A 293 4.29 16.01 9.31
C THR A 293 4.00 16.32 10.77
N SER A 294 3.05 17.19 10.99
CA SER A 294 2.57 17.52 12.35
C SER A 294 1.69 16.42 12.93
N ASP A 295 0.89 15.78 12.09
CA ASP A 295 -0.05 14.71 12.44
C ASP A 295 -0.36 13.85 11.22
N ALA A 296 0.07 12.60 11.24
CA ALA A 296 -0.19 11.64 10.16
C ALA A 296 -1.68 11.26 10.04
N ASN A 297 -2.45 11.43 11.12
CA ASN A 297 -3.88 11.11 11.19
C ASN A 297 -4.78 12.37 11.05
N TYR A 298 -4.25 13.47 10.57
CA TYR A 298 -5.02 14.69 10.37
C TYR A 298 -6.18 14.49 9.41
N THR A 299 -7.38 14.85 9.82
CA THR A 299 -8.64 14.69 9.05
C THR A 299 -9.29 16.01 8.65
N GLY A 300 -8.64 17.15 8.92
CA GLY A 300 -9.16 18.47 8.54
C GLY A 300 -9.14 18.73 7.04
N GLY A 301 -9.84 19.76 6.60
CA GLY A 301 -9.99 20.10 5.17
C GLY A 301 -8.91 21.04 4.61
N GLN A 302 -7.89 21.42 5.40
CA GLN A 302 -6.82 22.31 4.96
C GLN A 302 -5.51 21.52 4.80
N ALA A 303 -4.73 21.85 3.77
CA ALA A 303 -3.36 21.41 3.65
C ALA A 303 -2.45 22.64 3.64
N PHE A 304 -1.32 22.59 4.32
CA PHE A 304 -0.33 23.66 4.32
C PHE A 304 1.02 23.21 4.89
N TYR A 305 2.08 23.78 4.35
CA TYR A 305 3.40 23.76 4.98
C TYR A 305 3.58 24.97 5.90
N SER A 306 4.16 24.76 7.09
CA SER A 306 4.47 25.81 8.07
C SER A 306 5.99 25.95 8.26
N PRO A 307 6.62 27.02 7.76
CA PRO A 307 8.06 27.24 7.96
C PRO A 307 8.48 27.43 9.40
N SER A 308 7.58 27.90 10.26
CA SER A 308 7.87 28.11 11.70
C SER A 308 7.99 26.83 12.50
N SER A 309 7.25 25.81 12.14
CA SER A 309 7.28 24.48 12.77
C SER A 309 8.00 23.43 11.91
N ASP A 310 8.30 23.77 10.68
CA ASP A 310 8.92 22.88 9.70
C ASP A 310 8.13 21.58 9.48
N ASN A 311 6.82 21.71 9.35
CA ASN A 311 5.89 20.61 9.20
C ASN A 311 4.85 20.85 8.10
N VAL A 312 4.45 19.78 7.44
CA VAL A 312 3.28 19.72 6.59
C VAL A 312 2.08 19.23 7.39
N THR A 313 0.96 19.92 7.27
CA THR A 313 -0.35 19.45 7.73
C THR A 313 -1.14 19.02 6.51
N LEU A 314 -1.59 17.76 6.45
CA LEU A 314 -2.23 17.18 5.29
C LEU A 314 -3.21 16.08 5.70
N ASN A 315 -4.42 16.12 5.15
CA ASN A 315 -5.34 14.98 5.17
C ASN A 315 -5.02 14.04 4.01
N ILE A 316 -4.36 12.93 4.30
CA ILE A 316 -3.89 11.99 3.27
C ILE A 316 -5.04 11.31 2.52
N ALA A 317 -6.17 11.03 3.17
CA ALA A 317 -7.34 10.44 2.54
C ALA A 317 -7.98 11.43 1.53
N TYR A 318 -8.03 12.70 1.88
CA TYR A 318 -8.47 13.76 0.96
C TYR A 318 -7.49 13.90 -0.21
N ALA A 319 -6.20 13.92 0.05
CA ALA A 319 -5.16 13.97 -0.99
C ALA A 319 -5.28 12.80 -1.97
N ALA A 320 -5.52 11.59 -1.47
CA ALA A 320 -5.68 10.39 -2.28
C ALA A 320 -6.92 10.43 -3.19
N SER A 321 -8.00 11.08 -2.75
CA SER A 321 -9.25 11.17 -3.52
C SER A 321 -9.16 12.14 -4.69
N GLY A 322 -8.33 13.18 -4.58
CA GLY A 322 -8.35 14.30 -5.50
C GLY A 322 -9.68 15.07 -5.45
N SER A 323 -9.90 15.96 -6.41
CA SER A 323 -11.13 16.76 -6.54
C SER A 323 -11.40 17.14 -7.99
N SER A 324 -12.42 17.97 -8.24
CA SER A 324 -12.70 18.50 -9.58
C SER A 324 -11.61 19.44 -10.14
N TYR A 325 -10.68 19.87 -9.30
CA TYR A 325 -9.61 20.81 -9.65
C TYR A 325 -8.21 20.37 -9.19
N GLN A 326 -8.09 19.19 -8.57
CA GLN A 326 -6.81 18.61 -8.14
C GLN A 326 -6.78 17.12 -8.44
N ALA A 327 -5.72 16.63 -9.06
CA ALA A 327 -5.51 15.21 -9.27
C ALA A 327 -5.23 14.49 -7.93
N PRO A 328 -5.45 13.16 -7.86
CA PRO A 328 -5.04 12.39 -6.69
C PRO A 328 -3.58 12.64 -6.31
N TYR A 329 -3.33 12.85 -5.04
CA TYR A 329 -2.03 13.21 -4.42
C TYR A 329 -1.41 14.53 -4.88
N GLN A 330 -2.00 15.30 -5.79
CA GLN A 330 -1.43 16.57 -6.24
C GLN A 330 -1.18 17.54 -5.09
N VAL A 331 -2.12 17.67 -4.14
CA VAL A 331 -1.95 18.51 -2.95
C VAL A 331 -0.81 18.04 -2.04
N LEU A 332 -0.53 16.74 -1.96
CA LEU A 332 0.62 16.21 -1.23
C LEU A 332 1.94 16.72 -1.84
N PHE A 333 2.08 16.62 -3.16
CA PHE A 333 3.28 17.12 -3.85
C PHE A 333 3.40 18.63 -3.76
N HIS A 334 2.30 19.38 -3.73
CA HIS A 334 2.27 20.81 -3.54
C HIS A 334 2.85 21.19 -2.17
N GLU A 335 2.35 20.63 -1.07
CA GLU A 335 2.81 20.98 0.27
C GLU A 335 4.25 20.54 0.56
N TYR A 336 4.63 19.34 0.11
CA TYR A 336 6.03 18.92 0.18
C TYR A 336 6.92 19.65 -0.84
N GLY A 337 6.35 20.23 -1.89
CA GLY A 337 7.02 21.17 -2.78
C GLY A 337 7.47 22.42 -2.04
N HIS A 338 6.59 23.02 -1.24
CA HIS A 338 6.97 24.12 -0.35
C HIS A 338 8.08 23.72 0.61
N MET A 339 7.95 22.58 1.28
CA MET A 339 9.00 22.11 2.20
C MET A 339 10.33 21.87 1.49
N THR A 340 10.31 21.32 0.28
CA THR A 340 11.50 21.13 -0.56
C THR A 340 12.18 22.46 -0.87
N ASP A 341 11.42 23.48 -1.21
CA ASP A 341 11.92 24.83 -1.51
C ASP A 341 12.69 25.43 -0.30
N TYR A 342 12.16 25.28 0.91
CA TYR A 342 12.83 25.71 2.13
C TYR A 342 14.03 24.83 2.49
N LEU A 343 13.96 23.53 2.30
CA LEU A 343 15.07 22.61 2.56
C LEU A 343 16.25 22.89 1.61
N ALA A 344 15.98 23.17 0.32
CA ALA A 344 16.98 23.55 -0.66
C ALA A 344 17.70 24.85 -0.29
N ALA A 345 16.98 25.85 0.23
CA ALA A 345 17.58 27.07 0.73
C ALA A 345 18.53 26.82 1.93
N ARG A 346 18.14 25.93 2.83
CA ARG A 346 19.01 25.54 3.96
C ARG A 346 20.26 24.81 3.51
N ASP A 347 20.15 23.92 2.53
CA ASP A 347 21.31 23.25 1.92
C ASP A 347 22.26 24.26 1.25
N ALA A 348 21.73 25.39 0.75
CA ALA A 348 22.50 26.53 0.22
C ALA A 348 23.02 27.51 1.28
N GLY A 349 22.76 27.24 2.58
CA GLY A 349 23.25 28.05 3.70
C GLY A 349 22.36 29.23 4.13
N PHE A 350 21.12 29.30 3.64
CA PHE A 350 20.15 30.32 4.04
C PHE A 350 19.40 29.98 5.32
N SER A 351 18.69 30.96 5.87
CA SER A 351 17.90 30.78 7.09
C SER A 351 16.73 29.81 6.90
N ALA A 352 16.23 29.22 8.00
CA ALA A 352 15.08 28.32 7.99
C ALA A 352 13.78 28.95 7.45
N TYR A 353 13.72 30.29 7.38
CA TYR A 353 12.56 31.05 6.93
C TYR A 353 12.70 31.56 5.49
N THR A 354 13.79 31.23 4.80
CA THR A 354 14.04 31.63 3.42
C THR A 354 13.72 30.47 2.50
N ALA A 355 12.93 30.70 1.47
CA ALA A 355 12.73 29.74 0.40
C ALA A 355 13.81 29.92 -0.71
N PHE A 356 14.23 28.83 -1.34
CA PHE A 356 15.22 28.86 -2.39
C PHE A 356 14.76 29.73 -3.57
N THR A 357 13.48 29.63 -3.92
CA THR A 357 12.87 30.42 -4.98
C THR A 357 12.83 31.93 -4.70
N GLU A 358 12.90 32.37 -3.44
CA GLU A 358 12.96 33.78 -3.08
C GLU A 358 14.34 34.42 -3.37
N VAL A 359 15.39 33.60 -3.38
CA VAL A 359 16.77 34.07 -3.49
C VAL A 359 17.45 33.63 -4.78
N PHE A 360 16.99 32.61 -5.47
CA PHE A 360 17.57 32.09 -6.70
C PHE A 360 17.46 33.11 -7.84
N ASP A 361 18.58 33.44 -8.46
CA ASP A 361 18.69 34.42 -9.53
C ASP A 361 19.27 33.86 -10.84
N GLY A 362 19.48 32.55 -10.92
CA GLY A 362 19.98 31.84 -12.07
C GLY A 362 21.19 30.99 -11.76
N VAL A 363 21.96 30.66 -12.80
CA VAL A 363 23.20 29.91 -12.70
C VAL A 363 24.34 30.65 -13.39
N ASP A 364 25.55 30.53 -12.86
CA ASP A 364 26.76 31.03 -13.48
C ASP A 364 27.23 30.14 -14.67
N ALA A 365 28.34 30.50 -15.28
CA ALA A 365 28.92 29.75 -16.40
C ALA A 365 29.35 28.31 -16.04
N ALA A 366 29.52 28.02 -14.75
CA ALA A 366 29.84 26.69 -14.24
C ALA A 366 28.59 25.89 -13.81
N GLY A 367 27.38 26.44 -14.02
CA GLY A 367 26.09 25.80 -13.61
C GLY A 367 25.77 25.95 -12.12
N LYS A 368 26.55 26.73 -11.36
CA LYS A 368 26.31 26.93 -9.92
C LYS A 368 25.25 28.02 -9.69
N ALA A 369 24.41 27.81 -8.69
CA ALA A 369 23.38 28.78 -8.33
C ALA A 369 23.94 30.16 -8.00
N VAL A 370 23.31 31.18 -8.58
CA VAL A 370 23.51 32.60 -8.26
C VAL A 370 22.31 33.07 -7.45
N PHE A 371 22.54 33.88 -6.42
CA PHE A 371 21.49 34.34 -5.52
C PHE A 371 21.38 35.88 -5.57
N THR A 372 20.13 36.36 -5.50
CA THR A 372 19.85 37.80 -5.43
C THR A 372 20.32 38.39 -4.08
N THR A 373 20.94 39.57 -4.16
CA THR A 373 21.47 40.27 -2.97
C THR A 373 20.56 41.40 -2.46
N ASN A 374 19.52 41.78 -3.20
CA ASN A 374 18.85 43.08 -3.01
C ASN A 374 17.35 42.99 -2.71
N GLY A 375 16.82 41.84 -2.28
CA GLY A 375 15.39 41.69 -1.97
C GLY A 375 14.45 41.87 -3.19
N ALA A 376 14.96 41.72 -4.39
CA ALA A 376 14.22 41.91 -5.64
C ALA A 376 13.22 40.78 -5.93
N GLY A 377 13.16 39.77 -5.05
CA GLY A 377 12.46 38.52 -5.30
C GLY A 377 13.23 37.63 -6.28
N GLY A 378 12.96 36.32 -6.20
CA GLY A 378 13.69 35.35 -7.02
C GLY A 378 13.30 35.35 -8.50
N LEU A 379 14.16 34.74 -9.31
CA LEU A 379 14.03 34.73 -10.77
C LEU A 379 12.71 34.08 -11.23
N LEU A 380 12.26 32.98 -10.57
CA LEU A 380 11.03 32.27 -10.93
C LEU A 380 9.79 33.17 -10.88
N GLY A 381 9.60 33.87 -9.78
CA GLY A 381 8.47 34.79 -9.60
C GLY A 381 8.52 35.98 -10.50
N ARG A 382 9.73 36.54 -10.75
CA ARG A 382 9.92 37.68 -11.69
C ARG A 382 9.61 37.27 -13.13
N THR A 383 10.03 36.07 -13.54
CA THR A 383 9.77 35.56 -14.90
C THR A 383 8.25 35.37 -15.11
N ALA A 384 7.53 34.79 -14.18
CA ALA A 384 6.08 34.63 -14.29
C ALA A 384 5.35 35.99 -14.40
N LYS A 385 5.75 36.97 -13.58
CA LYS A 385 5.21 38.35 -13.69
C LYS A 385 5.50 39.00 -15.07
N GLN A 386 6.65 38.74 -15.66
CA GLN A 386 6.99 39.26 -16.97
C GLN A 386 6.15 38.56 -18.06
N GLU A 387 5.98 37.24 -18.02
CA GLU A 387 5.16 36.49 -18.98
C GLU A 387 3.70 36.97 -18.99
N VAL A 388 3.12 37.21 -17.81
CA VAL A 388 1.74 37.76 -17.72
C VAL A 388 1.68 39.18 -18.31
N LYS A 389 2.68 40.04 -18.06
CA LYS A 389 2.75 41.40 -18.68
C LYS A 389 2.81 41.32 -20.20
N ASP A 390 3.63 40.41 -20.71
CA ASP A 390 3.84 40.25 -22.14
C ASP A 390 2.59 39.69 -22.82
N ALA A 391 1.95 38.67 -22.21
CA ALA A 391 0.65 38.12 -22.66
C ALA A 391 -0.43 39.22 -22.75
N ILE A 392 -0.58 39.99 -21.68
CA ILE A 392 -1.51 41.15 -21.66
C ILE A 392 -1.20 42.18 -22.74
N SER A 393 0.09 42.52 -22.93
CA SER A 393 0.53 43.45 -23.97
C SER A 393 0.19 42.95 -25.37
N ASN A 394 0.48 41.68 -25.63
CA ASN A 394 0.21 41.04 -26.92
C ASN A 394 -1.28 40.99 -27.24
N ILE A 395 -2.09 40.62 -26.25
CA ILE A 395 -3.56 40.59 -26.38
C ILE A 395 -4.13 41.99 -26.64
N LYS A 396 -3.62 43.02 -25.94
CA LYS A 396 -4.01 44.42 -26.19
C LYS A 396 -3.80 44.79 -27.64
N LYS A 397 -2.65 44.44 -28.23
CA LYS A 397 -2.30 44.74 -29.62
C LYS A 397 -3.20 43.92 -30.58
N ALA A 398 -3.33 42.62 -30.35
CA ALA A 398 -4.04 41.73 -31.26
C ALA A 398 -5.55 42.03 -31.31
N HIS A 399 -6.17 42.33 -30.17
CA HIS A 399 -7.61 42.54 -30.02
C HIS A 399 -7.97 44.03 -29.98
N LYS A 400 -7.01 44.95 -30.13
CA LYS A 400 -7.22 46.40 -30.09
C LYS A 400 -7.94 46.91 -28.83
N VAL A 401 -7.68 46.26 -27.67
CA VAL A 401 -8.22 46.69 -26.37
C VAL A 401 -7.18 47.52 -25.62
N THR A 402 -7.60 48.52 -24.87
CA THR A 402 -6.73 49.44 -24.18
C THR A 402 -6.55 49.14 -22.70
N ARG A 403 -7.65 48.67 -22.03
CA ARG A 403 -7.64 48.37 -20.61
C ARG A 403 -6.97 47.05 -20.35
N LYS A 404 -6.23 46.96 -19.22
CA LYS A 404 -5.63 45.71 -18.75
C LYS A 404 -6.72 44.64 -18.43
N ALA A 405 -7.82 45.10 -17.84
CA ALA A 405 -8.91 44.20 -17.48
C ALA A 405 -9.55 43.47 -18.67
N ASP A 406 -9.73 44.18 -19.79
CA ASP A 406 -10.34 43.57 -21.01
C ASP A 406 -9.37 42.52 -21.60
N ALA A 407 -8.05 42.83 -21.63
CA ALA A 407 -7.05 41.89 -22.10
C ALA A 407 -6.91 40.66 -21.16
N ALA A 408 -7.01 40.88 -19.85
CA ALA A 408 -7.02 39.80 -18.87
C ALA A 408 -8.24 38.89 -19.06
N GLN A 409 -9.43 39.46 -19.30
CA GLN A 409 -10.63 38.67 -19.53
C GLN A 409 -10.51 37.80 -20.79
N ILE A 410 -9.95 38.35 -21.89
CA ILE A 410 -9.71 37.58 -23.12
C ILE A 410 -8.79 36.38 -22.87
N LEU A 411 -7.68 36.58 -22.13
CA LEU A 411 -6.77 35.49 -21.76
C LEU A 411 -7.48 34.42 -20.91
N ILE A 412 -8.26 34.85 -19.92
CA ILE A 412 -9.02 33.97 -19.03
C ILE A 412 -10.02 33.14 -19.84
N ASP A 413 -10.73 33.76 -20.75
CA ASP A 413 -11.75 33.09 -21.58
C ASP A 413 -11.11 32.10 -22.55
N GLU A 414 -9.96 32.42 -23.14
CA GLU A 414 -9.16 31.49 -23.95
C GLU A 414 -8.78 30.23 -23.16
N ILE A 415 -8.22 30.41 -21.97
CA ILE A 415 -7.81 29.28 -21.12
C ILE A 415 -9.02 28.45 -20.70
N ARG A 416 -10.13 29.08 -20.30
CA ARG A 416 -11.37 28.40 -19.89
C ARG A 416 -11.99 27.56 -21.00
N GLN A 417 -11.92 28.03 -22.23
CA GLN A 417 -12.43 27.30 -23.39
C GLN A 417 -11.53 26.13 -23.79
N GLY A 418 -10.24 26.25 -23.59
CA GLY A 418 -9.24 25.25 -24.01
C GLY A 418 -8.95 24.15 -23.00
N TYR A 419 -9.32 24.33 -21.73
CA TYR A 419 -8.87 23.44 -20.65
C TYR A 419 -9.97 23.15 -19.62
N SER A 420 -9.98 21.90 -19.11
CA SER A 420 -10.82 21.48 -17.98
C SER A 420 -10.48 22.27 -16.70
N LEU A 421 -11.33 22.24 -15.68
CA LEU A 421 -11.04 22.89 -14.40
C LEU A 421 -9.78 22.30 -13.76
N LEU A 422 -9.61 20.98 -13.83
CA LEU A 422 -8.41 20.27 -13.35
C LEU A 422 -7.14 20.78 -14.06
N ALA A 423 -7.17 20.86 -15.38
CA ALA A 423 -5.99 21.26 -16.17
C ALA A 423 -5.57 22.71 -15.99
N ARG A 424 -6.46 23.60 -15.55
CA ARG A 424 -6.20 25.05 -15.43
C ARG A 424 -6.11 25.57 -14.00
N SER A 425 -6.29 24.71 -12.98
CA SER A 425 -6.30 25.11 -11.57
C SER A 425 -4.98 25.78 -11.16
N ASP A 426 -3.85 25.13 -11.41
CA ASP A 426 -2.52 25.61 -11.03
C ASP A 426 -2.17 26.91 -11.78
N VAL A 427 -2.52 26.98 -13.07
CA VAL A 427 -2.38 28.20 -13.85
C VAL A 427 -3.22 29.36 -13.29
N SER A 428 -4.36 29.07 -12.64
CA SER A 428 -5.16 30.09 -11.97
C SER A 428 -4.39 30.80 -10.85
N ASP A 429 -3.75 30.01 -9.98
CA ASP A 429 -2.92 30.54 -8.89
C ASP A 429 -1.66 31.25 -9.43
N MET A 430 -1.03 30.69 -10.43
CA MET A 430 0.12 31.33 -11.09
C MET A 430 -0.26 32.69 -11.71
N LEU A 431 -1.41 32.82 -12.36
CA LEU A 431 -1.92 34.09 -12.89
C LEU A 431 -2.22 35.11 -11.79
N GLU A 432 -2.86 34.69 -10.68
CA GLU A 432 -3.10 35.57 -9.54
C GLU A 432 -1.80 36.11 -8.96
N GLY A 433 -0.85 35.20 -8.64
CA GLY A 433 0.47 35.55 -8.10
C GLY A 433 1.34 36.35 -9.03
N ALA A 434 1.21 36.14 -10.35
CA ALA A 434 1.89 36.96 -11.36
C ALA A 434 1.22 38.31 -11.63
N GLY A 435 0.11 38.60 -10.96
CA GLY A 435 -0.53 39.92 -10.96
C GLY A 435 -1.44 40.19 -12.13
N ILE A 436 -2.19 39.20 -12.61
CA ILE A 436 -3.25 39.39 -13.62
C ILE A 436 -4.30 40.42 -13.17
N GLY A 437 -4.55 40.52 -11.85
CA GLY A 437 -5.46 41.48 -11.25
C GLY A 437 -6.93 41.04 -11.19
N VAL A 438 -7.20 39.76 -11.42
CA VAL A 438 -8.52 39.13 -11.34
C VAL A 438 -8.49 38.10 -10.20
N LYS A 439 -9.50 38.07 -9.35
CA LYS A 439 -9.66 37.08 -8.28
C LYS A 439 -10.22 35.78 -8.85
N TYR A 440 -9.61 34.65 -8.55
CA TYR A 440 -10.01 33.33 -9.04
C TYR A 440 -10.18 33.29 -10.57
N PRO A 441 -9.14 33.64 -11.34
CA PRO A 441 -9.31 33.93 -12.77
C PRO A 441 -9.84 32.73 -13.55
N LEU A 442 -9.47 31.52 -13.17
CA LEU A 442 -9.91 30.29 -13.83
C LEU A 442 -10.84 29.43 -12.98
N GLY A 443 -11.40 29.99 -11.89
CA GLY A 443 -12.44 29.38 -11.05
C GLY A 443 -11.98 28.93 -9.67
N VAL A 444 -10.69 28.83 -9.45
CA VAL A 444 -10.03 28.47 -8.20
C VAL A 444 -8.88 29.43 -7.90
N GLY A 445 -8.30 29.38 -6.71
CA GLY A 445 -7.14 30.19 -6.35
C GLY A 445 -7.17 30.64 -4.89
N HIS A 446 -6.08 31.31 -4.46
CA HIS A 446 -5.95 31.85 -3.11
C HIS A 446 -6.67 33.20 -2.91
N GLY A 447 -6.96 33.90 -4.00
CA GLY A 447 -7.55 35.22 -4.00
C GLY A 447 -6.54 36.35 -3.79
N LEU A 448 -6.81 37.54 -4.34
CA LEU A 448 -5.88 38.67 -4.43
C LEU A 448 -5.29 39.13 -3.07
N GLY A 449 -6.00 38.88 -1.96
CA GLY A 449 -5.53 39.24 -0.63
C GLY A 449 -4.34 38.42 -0.15
N TYR A 450 -4.24 37.18 -0.59
CA TYR A 450 -3.16 36.25 -0.26
C TYR A 450 -1.80 36.74 -0.78
N TRP A 451 -1.79 37.30 -1.98
CA TRP A 451 -0.59 37.72 -2.71
C TRP A 451 0.00 39.07 -2.24
N LYS A 452 -0.72 39.75 -1.35
CA LYS A 452 -0.20 41.02 -0.79
C LYS A 452 1.03 40.72 0.08
N ASN A 453 2.17 41.32 -0.30
CA ASN A 453 3.45 41.17 0.41
C ASN A 453 4.02 39.75 0.46
N ARG A 454 3.61 38.86 -0.48
CA ARG A 454 4.18 37.53 -0.63
C ARG A 454 4.99 37.42 -1.93
N ASP A 455 6.09 36.68 -1.87
CA ASP A 455 6.77 36.24 -3.08
C ASP A 455 5.95 35.14 -3.72
N ASN A 456 5.68 35.26 -5.02
CA ASN A 456 4.90 34.27 -5.76
C ASN A 456 5.76 33.08 -6.24
N GLY A 457 7.07 33.14 -6.12
CA GLY A 457 7.96 32.08 -6.57
C GLY A 457 7.72 30.77 -5.85
N LYS A 458 7.42 30.83 -4.55
CA LYS A 458 7.14 29.64 -3.73
C LYS A 458 5.91 28.86 -4.20
N GLU A 459 4.81 29.55 -4.41
CA GLU A 459 3.59 28.93 -4.91
C GLU A 459 3.80 28.39 -6.33
N ILE A 460 4.42 29.18 -7.22
CA ILE A 460 4.71 28.75 -8.59
C ILE A 460 5.58 27.49 -8.61
N PHE A 461 6.56 27.39 -7.72
CA PHE A 461 7.40 26.20 -7.61
C PHE A 461 6.58 24.98 -7.17
N ALA A 462 5.75 25.13 -6.14
CA ALA A 462 4.90 24.06 -5.61
C ALA A 462 3.87 23.62 -6.66
N GLU A 463 3.24 24.56 -7.38
CA GLU A 463 2.29 24.25 -8.47
C GLU A 463 2.96 23.48 -9.61
N ILE A 464 4.12 23.92 -10.09
CA ILE A 464 4.79 23.21 -11.20
C ILE A 464 5.29 21.84 -10.75
N LEU A 465 5.86 21.72 -9.54
CA LEU A 465 6.34 20.44 -9.00
C LEU A 465 5.19 19.45 -8.81
N SER A 466 4.06 19.90 -8.28
CA SER A 466 2.89 19.06 -8.11
C SER A 466 2.26 18.63 -9.44
N ALA A 467 2.25 19.52 -10.44
CA ALA A 467 1.77 19.22 -11.79
C ALA A 467 2.68 18.19 -12.50
N GLU A 468 4.01 18.35 -12.39
CA GLU A 468 4.98 17.37 -12.92
C GLU A 468 4.82 16.00 -12.31
N ALA A 469 4.52 15.95 -11.00
CA ALA A 469 4.35 14.68 -10.29
C ALA A 469 3.00 14.02 -10.59
N ALA A 470 1.88 14.79 -10.57
CA ALA A 470 0.54 14.23 -10.45
C ALA A 470 -0.45 14.64 -11.53
N SER A 471 -0.22 15.71 -12.31
CA SER A 471 -1.23 16.25 -13.24
C SER A 471 -0.65 16.64 -14.62
N PRO A 472 -0.48 15.66 -15.53
CA PRO A 472 0.02 15.93 -16.89
C PRO A 472 -0.83 16.97 -17.64
N GLU A 473 -2.14 17.05 -17.38
CA GLU A 473 -3.03 18.03 -18.01
C GLU A 473 -2.74 19.45 -17.52
N SER A 474 -2.52 19.64 -16.21
CA SER A 474 -2.15 20.92 -15.64
C SER A 474 -0.76 21.33 -16.11
N LEU A 475 0.18 20.39 -16.14
CA LEU A 475 1.53 20.63 -16.67
C LEU A 475 1.52 21.11 -18.12
N ALA A 476 0.66 20.53 -18.96
CA ALA A 476 0.52 20.97 -20.36
C ALA A 476 -0.01 22.42 -20.45
N CYS A 477 -0.93 22.78 -19.57
CA CYS A 477 -1.45 24.15 -19.48
C CYS A 477 -0.36 25.12 -18.99
N ILE A 478 0.40 24.75 -17.96
CA ILE A 478 1.54 25.54 -17.45
C ILE A 478 2.58 25.77 -18.55
N LYS A 479 3.02 24.71 -19.23
CA LYS A 479 4.01 24.80 -20.33
C LYS A 479 3.57 25.69 -21.48
N LYS A 480 2.27 25.80 -21.74
CA LYS A 480 1.71 26.66 -22.77
C LYS A 480 1.70 28.14 -22.37
N TYR A 481 1.26 28.45 -21.14
CA TYR A 481 1.05 29.83 -20.72
C TYR A 481 2.18 30.43 -19.90
N PHE A 482 3.10 29.60 -19.39
CA PHE A 482 4.28 29.98 -18.61
C PHE A 482 5.55 29.25 -19.08
N PRO A 483 5.88 29.26 -20.38
CA PRO A 483 7.01 28.50 -20.92
C PRO A 483 8.38 28.95 -20.38
N GLU A 484 8.60 30.23 -20.16
CA GLU A 484 9.87 30.72 -19.62
C GLU A 484 9.98 30.47 -18.11
N THR A 485 8.87 30.60 -17.38
CA THR A 485 8.79 30.24 -15.96
C THR A 485 9.10 28.75 -15.77
N TYR A 486 8.56 27.89 -16.64
CA TYR A 486 8.87 26.47 -16.62
C TYR A 486 10.36 26.19 -16.87
N LYS A 487 11.02 26.92 -17.78
CA LYS A 487 12.47 26.80 -17.97
C LYS A 487 13.28 27.21 -16.74
N VAL A 488 12.84 28.24 -16.02
CA VAL A 488 13.48 28.62 -14.75
C VAL A 488 13.27 27.54 -13.67
N PHE A 489 12.07 26.97 -13.57
CA PHE A 489 11.80 25.85 -12.69
C PHE A 489 12.75 24.66 -12.98
N ARG A 490 12.95 24.30 -14.25
CA ARG A 490 13.91 23.25 -14.64
C ARG A 490 15.33 23.53 -14.17
N LYS A 491 15.80 24.78 -14.31
CA LYS A 491 17.12 25.20 -13.80
C LYS A 491 17.22 25.09 -12.27
N ILE A 492 16.14 25.39 -11.55
CA ILE A 492 16.10 25.20 -10.10
C ILE A 492 16.26 23.71 -9.77
N LEU A 493 15.51 22.81 -10.43
CA LEU A 493 15.65 21.37 -10.21
C LEU A 493 17.07 20.86 -10.46
N GLU A 494 17.71 21.29 -11.56
CA GLU A 494 19.10 20.93 -11.88
C GLU A 494 20.10 21.33 -10.79
N VAL A 495 19.81 22.37 -10.05
CA VAL A 495 20.69 22.88 -8.97
C VAL A 495 20.43 22.21 -7.64
N ILE A 496 19.16 21.87 -7.35
CA ILE A 496 18.76 21.35 -6.02
C ILE A 496 18.73 19.83 -5.93
N LYS A 497 18.78 19.10 -7.06
CA LYS A 497 18.79 17.64 -7.12
C LYS A 497 20.06 17.00 -6.53
#